data_ab6f60e9ea1aeaf0a44e2e13cf751cc8
#
_entry.id   ab6f60e9ea1aeaf0a44e2e13cf751cc8
#
_cell.length_a   1.000
_cell.length_b   1.000
_cell.length_c   1.000
_cell.angle_alpha   90.00
_cell.angle_beta   90.00
_cell.angle_gamma   90.00
#
_symmetry.space_group_name_H-M   'P 1'
#
loop_
_entity.id
_entity.type
_entity.pdbx_description
1 polymer ?
#
loop_
_entity_poly.entity_id
_entity_poly.type
_entity_poly.pdbx_seq_one_letter_code
_entity_poly.pdbx_strand_id
1 'polypeptide(L)'
;VDKIKFLICILLLIIGFVLFIISKKKKYKQIYMYRTIAYVLFLSALFYMFNEYINIKKISNSLETLTTISATIAGFVFSGISIIFALLNVEYVNSLFKNNFLDKVFYKAYTVVILSLIDIALYVLINQFSMASYNILILFYLYIFWLSILLYSLMIFDFIKVIKRVKGKIK
;
A
#
# COMPACT_ATOMS: atom_id res chain seq x y z
N VAL A 1 15.38 -20.19 14.46
CA VAL A 1 15.34 -18.79 13.99
C VAL A 1 16.66 -18.16 14.34
N ASP A 2 17.43 -17.73 13.35
CA ASP A 2 18.74 -17.12 13.56
C ASP A 2 18.58 -15.89 14.47
N LYS A 3 19.37 -15.84 15.55
CA LYS A 3 19.36 -14.71 16.50
C LYS A 3 19.49 -13.36 15.78
N ILE A 4 20.23 -13.32 14.67
CA ILE A 4 20.41 -12.15 13.81
C ILE A 4 19.10 -11.75 13.13
N LYS A 5 18.33 -12.70 12.58
CA LYS A 5 17.01 -12.45 11.97
C LYS A 5 16.05 -11.82 12.97
N PHE A 6 15.97 -12.39 14.16
CA PHE A 6 15.11 -11.88 15.23
C PHE A 6 15.49 -10.46 15.64
N LEU A 7 16.79 -10.17 15.74
CA LEU A 7 17.30 -8.82 16.07
C LEU A 7 16.93 -7.79 14.99
N ILE A 8 17.07 -8.14 13.70
CA ILE A 8 16.70 -7.27 12.58
C ILE A 8 15.20 -6.97 12.59
N CYS A 9 14.34 -7.99 12.82
CA CYS A 9 12.90 -7.79 12.93
C CYS A 9 12.54 -6.82 14.06
N ILE A 10 13.13 -7.00 15.24
CA ILE A 10 12.90 -6.09 16.38
C ILE A 10 13.33 -4.66 16.03
N LEU A 11 14.48 -4.49 15.39
CA LEU A 11 14.99 -3.19 15.00
C LEU A 11 14.06 -2.48 14.02
N LEU A 12 13.57 -3.19 13.00
CA LEU A 12 12.58 -2.65 12.05
C LEU A 12 11.26 -2.26 12.74
N LEU A 13 10.78 -3.07 13.69
CA LEU A 13 9.57 -2.77 14.46
C LEU A 13 9.77 -1.54 15.35
N ILE A 14 10.91 -1.41 16.02
CA ILE A 14 11.24 -0.25 16.86
C ILE A 14 11.29 1.02 16.00
N ILE A 15 12.01 1.00 14.88
CA ILE A 15 12.10 2.16 13.98
C ILE A 15 10.71 2.53 13.46
N GLY A 16 9.90 1.55 13.02
CA GLY A 16 8.53 1.77 12.59
C GLY A 16 7.67 2.41 13.68
N PHE A 17 7.78 1.95 14.92
CA PHE A 17 7.05 2.48 16.06
C PHE A 17 7.48 3.92 16.42
N VAL A 18 8.79 4.21 16.40
CA VAL A 18 9.32 5.55 16.61
C VAL A 18 8.81 6.52 15.54
N LEU A 19 8.85 6.12 14.26
CA LEU A 19 8.32 6.94 13.16
C LEU A 19 6.80 7.16 13.30
N PHE A 20 6.06 6.17 13.76
CA PHE A 20 4.63 6.29 14.02
C PHE A 20 4.36 7.31 15.14
N ILE A 21 5.14 7.30 16.23
CA ILE A 21 5.04 8.28 17.32
C ILE A 21 5.41 9.70 16.83
N ILE A 22 6.52 9.83 16.10
CA ILE A 22 6.96 11.12 15.52
C ILE A 22 5.87 11.68 14.60
N SER A 23 5.17 10.82 13.85
CA SER A 23 4.09 11.25 12.98
C SER A 23 2.97 11.99 13.70
N LYS A 24 2.73 11.70 15.00
CA LYS A 24 1.70 12.38 15.80
C LYS A 24 2.07 13.83 16.13
N LYS A 25 3.36 14.18 16.13
CA LYS A 25 3.89 15.52 16.51
C LYS A 25 4.13 16.44 15.30
N LYS A 26 4.03 15.96 14.06
CA LYS A 26 4.38 16.71 12.83
C LYS A 26 3.17 17.41 12.20
N LYS A 27 3.44 18.52 11.43
CA LYS A 27 2.45 19.22 10.62
C LYS A 27 1.82 18.29 9.57
N TYR A 28 0.56 18.55 9.23
CA TYR A 28 -0.38 17.71 8.48
C TYR A 28 0.22 16.98 7.26
N LYS A 29 1.00 17.66 6.42
CA LYS A 29 1.58 17.10 5.17
C LYS A 29 2.66 16.02 5.42
N GLN A 30 3.43 16.16 6.50
CA GLN A 30 4.50 15.21 6.83
C GLN A 30 4.01 13.96 7.57
N ILE A 31 2.85 14.04 8.23
CA ILE A 31 2.27 12.92 9.01
C ILE A 31 2.07 11.68 8.14
N TYR A 32 1.64 11.85 6.88
CA TYR A 32 1.33 10.72 6.00
C TYR A 32 2.58 9.98 5.55
N MET A 33 3.63 10.72 5.19
CA MET A 33 4.89 10.14 4.77
C MET A 33 5.46 9.26 5.89
N TYR A 34 5.55 9.78 7.12
CA TYR A 34 6.06 9.01 8.27
C TYR A 34 5.19 7.78 8.59
N ARG A 35 3.88 7.90 8.52
CA ARG A 35 2.97 6.76 8.74
C ARG A 35 3.10 5.70 7.65
N THR A 36 3.18 6.11 6.39
CA THR A 36 3.37 5.17 5.28
C THR A 36 4.69 4.43 5.43
N ILE A 37 5.79 5.12 5.74
CA ILE A 37 7.08 4.50 6.01
C ILE A 37 7.00 3.53 7.20
N ALA A 38 6.31 3.91 8.29
CA ALA A 38 6.11 3.02 9.43
C ALA A 38 5.37 1.73 9.04
N TYR A 39 4.31 1.80 8.24
CA TYR A 39 3.57 0.63 7.76
C TYR A 39 4.42 -0.25 6.84
N VAL A 40 5.23 0.36 5.96
CA VAL A 40 6.20 -0.39 5.12
C VAL A 40 7.19 -1.14 5.99
N LEU A 41 7.74 -0.52 7.04
CA LEU A 41 8.68 -1.17 7.95
C LEU A 41 8.02 -2.31 8.75
N PHE A 42 6.78 -2.13 9.21
CA PHE A 42 6.04 -3.21 9.88
C PHE A 42 5.81 -4.40 8.94
N LEU A 43 5.38 -4.15 7.70
CA LEU A 43 5.19 -5.21 6.72
C LEU A 43 6.52 -5.90 6.38
N SER A 44 7.61 -5.12 6.22
CA SER A 44 8.94 -5.67 5.96
C SER A 44 9.42 -6.58 7.09
N ALA A 45 9.19 -6.19 8.35
CA ALA A 45 9.54 -7.02 9.49
C ALA A 45 8.75 -8.33 9.52
N LEU A 46 7.44 -8.26 9.30
CA LEU A 46 6.58 -9.45 9.21
C LEU A 46 7.00 -10.36 8.06
N PHE A 47 7.22 -9.79 6.88
CA PHE A 47 7.60 -10.55 5.70
C PHE A 47 8.96 -11.24 5.90
N TYR A 48 9.94 -10.54 6.49
CA TYR A 48 11.25 -11.09 6.79
C TYR A 48 11.19 -12.20 7.85
N MET A 49 10.26 -12.09 8.81
CA MET A 49 10.04 -13.11 9.84
C MET A 49 9.45 -14.39 9.26
N PHE A 50 8.52 -14.29 8.31
CA PHE A 50 7.76 -15.41 7.78
C PHE A 50 8.27 -15.94 6.43
N ASN A 51 9.30 -15.36 5.83
CA ASN A 51 9.78 -15.75 4.49
C ASN A 51 10.18 -17.24 4.37
N GLU A 52 10.64 -17.87 5.45
CA GLU A 52 11.02 -19.30 5.47
C GLU A 52 9.81 -20.24 5.35
N TYR A 53 8.63 -19.78 5.78
CA TYR A 53 7.40 -20.54 5.69
C TYR A 53 6.69 -20.39 4.34
N ILE A 54 7.22 -19.55 3.46
CA ILE A 54 6.63 -19.28 2.16
C ILE A 54 6.96 -20.41 1.19
N ASN A 55 5.93 -21.12 0.73
CA ASN A 55 6.07 -22.15 -0.30
C ASN A 55 6.09 -21.49 -1.69
N ILE A 56 7.29 -21.23 -2.20
CA ILE A 56 7.52 -20.55 -3.48
C ILE A 56 6.84 -21.28 -4.66
N LYS A 57 6.87 -22.63 -4.68
CA LYS A 57 6.23 -23.41 -5.74
C LYS A 57 4.71 -23.20 -5.77
N LYS A 58 4.08 -23.14 -4.59
CA LYS A 58 2.64 -22.89 -4.48
C LYS A 58 2.29 -21.47 -4.95
N ILE A 59 3.12 -20.49 -4.61
CA ILE A 59 2.93 -19.11 -5.04
C ILE A 59 3.13 -18.97 -6.55
N SER A 60 4.15 -19.59 -7.11
CA SER A 60 4.39 -19.59 -8.55
C SER A 60 3.15 -20.04 -9.34
N ASN A 61 2.43 -21.05 -8.87
CA ASN A 61 1.19 -21.51 -9.48
C ASN A 61 0.01 -20.54 -9.33
N SER A 62 0.11 -19.55 -8.42
CA SER A 62 -0.94 -18.58 -8.13
C SER A 62 -0.63 -17.17 -8.64
N LEU A 63 0.51 -16.95 -9.29
CA LEU A 63 0.95 -15.63 -9.73
C LEU A 63 -0.06 -14.93 -10.64
N GLU A 64 -0.68 -15.67 -11.57
CA GLU A 64 -1.70 -15.13 -12.46
C GLU A 64 -2.90 -14.59 -11.69
N THR A 65 -3.40 -15.38 -10.72
CA THR A 65 -4.52 -14.96 -9.87
C THR A 65 -4.16 -13.72 -9.05
N LEU A 66 -2.98 -13.68 -8.45
CA LEU A 66 -2.51 -12.53 -7.66
C LEU A 66 -2.37 -11.28 -8.53
N THR A 67 -1.85 -11.43 -9.75
CA THR A 67 -1.72 -10.32 -10.72
C THR A 67 -3.08 -9.80 -11.16
N THR A 68 -4.06 -10.69 -11.37
CA THR A 68 -5.43 -10.30 -11.69
C THR A 68 -6.06 -9.50 -10.55
N ILE A 69 -5.78 -9.87 -9.30
CA ILE A 69 -6.22 -9.10 -8.13
C ILE A 69 -5.57 -7.71 -8.12
N SER A 70 -4.24 -7.62 -8.35
CA SER A 70 -3.53 -6.32 -8.43
C SER A 70 -4.09 -5.42 -9.53
N ALA A 71 -4.36 -5.98 -10.72
CA ALA A 71 -4.96 -5.24 -11.83
C ALA A 71 -6.37 -4.74 -11.51
N THR A 72 -7.18 -5.58 -10.84
CA THR A 72 -8.53 -5.23 -10.40
C THR A 72 -8.49 -4.09 -9.37
N ILE A 73 -7.61 -4.16 -8.38
CA ILE A 73 -7.41 -3.09 -7.39
C ILE A 73 -7.03 -1.78 -8.09
N ALA A 74 -6.06 -1.82 -9.01
CA ALA A 74 -5.65 -0.64 -9.77
C ALA A 74 -6.82 -0.04 -10.56
N GLY A 75 -7.62 -0.87 -11.22
CA GLY A 75 -8.80 -0.44 -11.96
C GLY A 75 -9.86 0.23 -11.09
N PHE A 76 -10.17 -0.33 -9.92
CA PHE A 76 -11.11 0.27 -8.97
C PHE A 76 -10.61 1.60 -8.41
N VAL A 77 -9.32 1.69 -8.05
CA VAL A 77 -8.73 2.93 -7.56
C VAL A 77 -8.77 4.00 -8.63
N PHE A 78 -8.38 3.67 -9.87
CA PHE A 78 -8.36 4.59 -11.00
C PHE A 78 -9.77 5.10 -11.33
N SER A 79 -10.76 4.21 -11.39
CA SER A 79 -12.16 4.56 -11.61
C SER A 79 -12.69 5.47 -10.51
N GLY A 80 -12.38 5.17 -9.23
CA GLY A 80 -12.76 6.00 -8.09
C GLY A 80 -12.18 7.41 -8.16
N ILE A 81 -10.89 7.55 -8.53
CA ILE A 81 -10.24 8.84 -8.76
C ILE A 81 -10.94 9.61 -9.88
N SER A 82 -11.22 8.94 -11.00
CA SER A 82 -11.87 9.56 -12.16
C SER A 82 -13.26 10.09 -11.83
N ILE A 83 -14.05 9.35 -11.03
CA ILE A 83 -15.36 9.80 -10.56
C ILE A 83 -15.22 11.05 -9.69
N ILE A 84 -14.26 11.07 -8.76
CA ILE A 84 -14.04 12.24 -7.89
C ILE A 84 -13.65 13.47 -8.74
N PHE A 85 -12.80 13.30 -9.76
CA PHE A 85 -12.45 14.39 -10.67
C PHE A 85 -13.63 14.88 -11.50
N ALA A 86 -14.51 13.98 -11.97
CA ALA A 86 -15.72 14.36 -12.69
C ALA A 86 -16.69 15.18 -11.82
N LEU A 87 -16.64 14.99 -10.50
CA LEU A 87 -17.48 15.71 -9.53
C LEU A 87 -16.86 17.01 -9.02
N LEU A 88 -15.71 17.46 -9.53
CA LEU A 88 -15.05 18.70 -9.08
C LEU A 88 -15.90 19.95 -9.26
N ASN A 89 -16.81 19.97 -10.23
CA ASN A 89 -17.74 21.08 -10.44
C ASN A 89 -18.82 21.17 -9.35
N VAL A 90 -18.99 20.12 -8.54
CA VAL A 90 -19.88 20.15 -7.38
C VAL A 90 -19.19 20.94 -6.27
N GLU A 91 -19.79 22.05 -5.86
CA GLU A 91 -19.24 23.01 -4.88
C GLU A 91 -18.70 22.32 -3.60
N TYR A 92 -19.44 21.30 -3.16
CA TYR A 92 -19.08 20.49 -2.01
C TYR A 92 -17.76 19.70 -2.21
N VAL A 93 -17.60 19.01 -3.35
CA VAL A 93 -16.38 18.24 -3.67
C VAL A 93 -15.19 19.20 -3.80
N ASN A 94 -15.41 20.35 -4.43
CA ASN A 94 -14.40 21.40 -4.54
C ASN A 94 -13.93 21.90 -3.16
N SER A 95 -14.86 22.04 -2.21
CA SER A 95 -14.51 22.41 -0.83
C SER A 95 -13.63 21.38 -0.12
N LEU A 96 -13.81 20.09 -0.39
CA LEU A 96 -12.96 19.02 0.16
C LEU A 96 -11.53 19.08 -0.40
N PHE A 97 -11.37 19.43 -1.68
CA PHE A 97 -10.06 19.68 -2.28
C PHE A 97 -9.39 20.92 -1.68
N LYS A 98 -10.07 22.05 -1.63
CA LYS A 98 -9.52 23.30 -1.06
C LYS A 98 -9.05 23.13 0.39
N ASN A 99 -9.70 22.27 1.16
CA ASN A 99 -9.36 21.99 2.54
C ASN A 99 -8.36 20.82 2.72
N ASN A 100 -7.75 20.30 1.65
CA ASN A 100 -6.77 19.20 1.66
C ASN A 100 -7.28 17.91 2.34
N PHE A 101 -8.59 17.69 2.41
CA PHE A 101 -9.17 16.48 3.02
C PHE A 101 -8.95 15.24 2.15
N LEU A 102 -8.88 15.43 0.84
CA LEU A 102 -8.71 14.35 -0.12
C LEU A 102 -7.23 14.03 -0.43
N ASP A 103 -6.29 14.92 -0.12
CA ASP A 103 -4.86 14.74 -0.41
C ASP A 103 -4.31 13.40 0.07
N LYS A 104 -4.76 12.95 1.26
CA LYS A 104 -4.37 11.67 1.84
C LYS A 104 -4.81 10.48 1.02
N VAL A 105 -6.05 10.55 0.59
CA VAL A 105 -6.69 9.49 -0.18
C VAL A 105 -5.99 9.40 -1.52
N PHE A 106 -5.77 10.53 -2.17
CA PHE A 106 -5.08 10.59 -3.47
C PHE A 106 -3.64 10.11 -3.39
N TYR A 107 -2.88 10.55 -2.39
CA TYR A 107 -1.50 10.07 -2.21
C TYR A 107 -1.42 8.56 -2.13
N LYS A 108 -2.28 7.94 -1.32
CA LYS A 108 -2.33 6.47 -1.20
C LYS A 108 -2.85 5.82 -2.48
N ALA A 109 -3.86 6.41 -3.10
CA ALA A 109 -4.42 5.91 -4.34
C ALA A 109 -3.37 5.84 -5.46
N TYR A 110 -2.61 6.91 -5.69
CA TYR A 110 -1.50 6.89 -6.65
C TYR A 110 -0.44 5.85 -6.30
N THR A 111 -0.07 5.75 -5.02
CA THR A 111 0.91 4.75 -4.59
C THR A 111 0.42 3.33 -4.84
N VAL A 112 -0.86 3.03 -4.56
CA VAL A 112 -1.47 1.72 -4.82
C VAL A 112 -1.45 1.40 -6.31
N VAL A 113 -1.84 2.34 -7.18
CA VAL A 113 -1.82 2.14 -8.63
C VAL A 113 -0.40 1.84 -9.13
N ILE A 114 0.59 2.61 -8.67
CA ILE A 114 2.00 2.39 -9.05
C ILE A 114 2.48 1.00 -8.60
N LEU A 115 2.20 0.60 -7.37
CA LEU A 115 2.59 -0.71 -6.87
C LEU A 115 1.91 -1.84 -7.64
N SER A 116 0.62 -1.70 -7.96
CA SER A 116 -0.10 -2.70 -8.76
C SER A 116 0.47 -2.81 -10.19
N LEU A 117 0.89 -1.70 -10.79
CA LEU A 117 1.60 -1.73 -12.09
C LEU A 117 2.96 -2.41 -12.00
N ILE A 118 3.69 -2.20 -10.89
CA ILE A 118 4.96 -2.91 -10.63
C ILE A 118 4.70 -4.41 -10.49
N ASP A 119 3.64 -4.83 -9.80
CA ASP A 119 3.26 -6.25 -9.68
C ASP A 119 3.02 -6.88 -11.05
N ILE A 120 2.26 -6.19 -11.93
CA ILE A 120 2.00 -6.67 -13.29
C ILE A 120 3.31 -6.79 -14.09
N ALA A 121 4.18 -5.77 -14.00
CA ALA A 121 5.47 -5.79 -14.68
C ALA A 121 6.37 -6.93 -14.18
N LEU A 122 6.42 -7.16 -12.87
CA LEU A 122 7.17 -8.27 -12.27
C LEU A 122 6.62 -9.63 -12.72
N TYR A 123 5.30 -9.80 -12.80
CA TYR A 123 4.68 -11.02 -13.32
C TYR A 123 5.14 -11.31 -14.75
N VAL A 124 5.14 -10.31 -15.63
CA VAL A 124 5.60 -10.45 -17.01
C VAL A 124 7.08 -10.84 -17.04
N LEU A 125 7.92 -10.20 -16.21
CA LEU A 125 9.34 -10.53 -16.11
C LEU A 125 9.57 -11.97 -15.60
N ILE A 126 8.85 -12.40 -14.58
CA ILE A 126 8.95 -13.76 -14.03
C ILE A 126 8.59 -14.81 -15.09
N ASN A 127 7.55 -14.55 -15.90
CA ASN A 127 7.10 -15.50 -16.91
C ASN A 127 7.97 -15.53 -18.18
N GLN A 128 8.57 -14.39 -18.54
CA GLN A 128 9.38 -14.32 -19.79
C GLN A 128 10.84 -14.71 -19.58
N PHE A 129 11.38 -14.53 -18.39
CA PHE A 129 12.79 -14.77 -18.12
C PHE A 129 12.96 -15.92 -17.13
N SER A 130 13.55 -17.02 -17.61
CA SER A 130 14.04 -18.14 -16.78
C SER A 130 15.32 -17.70 -16.05
N MET A 131 15.18 -16.94 -14.96
CA MET A 131 16.32 -16.38 -14.23
C MET A 131 16.81 -17.30 -13.11
N ALA A 132 18.13 -17.34 -12.89
CA ALA A 132 18.76 -18.02 -11.74
C ALA A 132 18.25 -17.49 -10.38
N SER A 133 17.72 -16.25 -10.34
CA SER A 133 17.17 -15.58 -9.16
C SER A 133 15.65 -15.69 -9.02
N TYR A 134 15.01 -16.64 -9.67
CA TYR A 134 13.54 -16.81 -9.73
C TYR A 134 12.86 -16.74 -8.35
N ASN A 135 13.44 -17.39 -7.34
CA ASN A 135 12.88 -17.40 -5.98
C ASN A 135 12.88 -16.02 -5.34
N ILE A 136 13.91 -15.22 -5.55
CA ILE A 136 14.03 -13.86 -5.02
C ILE A 136 13.00 -12.93 -5.68
N LEU A 137 12.80 -13.08 -7.01
CA LEU A 137 11.82 -12.30 -7.74
C LEU A 137 10.38 -12.60 -7.27
N ILE A 138 10.06 -13.89 -7.03
CA ILE A 138 8.74 -14.28 -6.50
C ILE A 138 8.52 -13.71 -5.10
N LEU A 139 9.53 -13.75 -4.24
CA LEU A 139 9.44 -13.14 -2.90
C LEU A 139 9.26 -11.62 -2.97
N PHE A 140 9.98 -10.96 -3.87
CA PHE A 140 9.84 -9.52 -4.08
C PHE A 140 8.45 -9.15 -4.63
N TYR A 141 7.96 -9.90 -5.62
CA TYR A 141 6.59 -9.79 -6.13
C TYR A 141 5.56 -9.91 -5.01
N LEU A 142 5.66 -10.96 -4.19
CA LEU A 142 4.73 -11.19 -3.09
C LEU A 142 4.76 -10.05 -2.05
N TYR A 143 5.94 -9.50 -1.79
CA TYR A 143 6.10 -8.35 -0.90
C TYR A 143 5.37 -7.11 -1.44
N ILE A 144 5.56 -6.77 -2.73
CA ILE A 144 4.90 -5.63 -3.37
C ILE A 144 3.37 -5.83 -3.38
N PHE A 145 2.91 -7.04 -3.68
CA PHE A 145 1.49 -7.41 -3.66
C PHE A 145 0.85 -7.13 -2.28
N TRP A 146 1.45 -7.63 -1.20
CA TRP A 146 0.93 -7.38 0.15
C TRP A 146 1.00 -5.91 0.57
N LEU A 147 2.02 -5.20 0.11
CA LEU A 147 2.16 -3.77 0.34
C LEU A 147 1.04 -2.98 -0.37
N SER A 148 0.70 -3.33 -1.61
CA SER A 148 -0.39 -2.70 -2.35
C SER A 148 -1.75 -2.93 -1.66
N ILE A 149 -2.04 -4.16 -1.20
CA ILE A 149 -3.26 -4.48 -0.44
C ILE A 149 -3.34 -3.69 0.87
N LEU A 150 -2.22 -3.60 1.62
CA LEU A 150 -2.17 -2.83 2.86
C LEU A 150 -2.52 -1.36 2.61
N LEU A 151 -1.88 -0.73 1.62
CA LEU A 151 -2.12 0.68 1.29
C LEU A 151 -3.52 0.91 0.75
N TYR A 152 -4.07 -0.02 -0.04
CA TYR A 152 -5.45 0.02 -0.50
C TYR A 152 -6.44 0.01 0.68
N SER A 153 -6.25 -0.88 1.64
CA SER A 153 -7.07 -0.95 2.85
C SER A 153 -7.00 0.36 3.64
N LEU A 154 -5.79 0.92 3.83
CA LEU A 154 -5.60 2.20 4.51
C LEU A 154 -6.22 3.38 3.75
N MET A 155 -6.21 3.34 2.41
CA MET A 155 -6.90 4.33 1.57
C MET A 155 -8.41 4.30 1.81
N ILE A 156 -9.01 3.12 1.82
CA ILE A 156 -10.45 2.96 2.10
C ILE A 156 -10.79 3.51 3.49
N PHE A 157 -10.00 3.20 4.51
CA PHE A 157 -10.21 3.75 5.86
C PHE A 157 -10.17 5.28 5.90
N ASP A 158 -9.23 5.90 5.19
CA ASP A 158 -9.15 7.36 5.13
C ASP A 158 -10.35 7.95 4.34
N PHE A 159 -10.78 7.29 3.29
CA PHE A 159 -11.97 7.71 2.54
C PHE A 159 -13.24 7.67 3.39
N ILE A 160 -13.45 6.59 4.15
CA ILE A 160 -14.57 6.47 5.09
C ILE A 160 -14.53 7.61 6.14
N LYS A 161 -13.35 7.98 6.65
CA LYS A 161 -13.19 9.09 7.59
C LYS A 161 -13.57 10.43 6.96
N VAL A 162 -13.23 10.64 5.69
CA VAL A 162 -13.64 11.84 4.94
C VAL A 162 -15.17 11.90 4.85
N ILE A 163 -15.82 10.80 4.44
CA ILE A 163 -17.29 10.73 4.33
C ILE A 163 -17.97 11.00 5.67
N LYS A 164 -17.49 10.41 6.78
CA LYS A 164 -18.05 10.63 8.11
C LYS A 164 -17.98 12.09 8.57
N ARG A 165 -16.86 12.78 8.29
CA ARG A 165 -16.69 14.20 8.61
C ARG A 165 -17.66 15.08 7.84
N VAL A 166 -17.94 14.70 6.63
CA VAL A 166 -18.89 15.33 5.74
C VAL A 166 -20.30 15.23 6.30
N LYS A 167 -20.77 14.03 6.61
CA LYS A 167 -22.12 13.82 7.19
C LYS A 167 -22.29 14.57 8.50
N GLY A 168 -21.26 14.74 9.30
CA GLY A 168 -21.31 15.50 10.57
C GLY A 168 -21.37 17.02 10.42
N LYS A 169 -21.12 17.57 9.21
CA LYS A 169 -21.21 19.00 8.92
C LYS A 169 -22.51 19.40 8.21
N ILE A 170 -23.28 18.43 7.75
CA ILE A 170 -24.58 18.64 7.07
C ILE A 170 -25.75 18.68 8.08
N LYS A 171 -25.50 18.42 9.37
CA LYS A 171 -26.40 18.68 10.48
C LYS A 171 -26.14 20.07 11.06
#